data_19c1c0d70e8107d3a9b2ac325799f57d
#
_entry.id   19c1c0d70e8107d3a9b2ac325799f57d
#
_cell.length_a   1.000
_cell.length_b   1.000
_cell.length_c   1.000
_cell.angle_alpha   90.00
_cell.angle_beta   90.00
_cell.angle_gamma   90.00
#
_symmetry.space_group_name_H-M   'P 1'
#
loop_
_entity.id
_entity.type
_entity.pdbx_description
1 polymer ?
#
loop_
_entity_poly.entity_id
_entity_poly.type
_entity_poly.pdbx_seq_one_letter_code
_entity_poly.pdbx_strand_id
1 'polypeptide(L)'
;MNIEAYDVDSLRKMVRILEYENRLLKDKLKKASIPYDEVNPFEEKIENAEEYDPDQGERIVNPPFITEEMAIRFFSMFWGREDVYARRGKNGGYFPQCDNRWNDRLCPKQRKEKVFCDECENTKWTRLDVKKIIAHLLGFKEDGSDVIGVYPLLPNGTCRFIVFDFDNHEKGAEATDFANTDNEWHKEVDALRKMCELNGIRPLVERSRSGKGAHVWIFFKKAIPAATARNFGFLLLDKGSTSINLKSFHYYDRMYPSQDVASSIG
;
A
#
# COMPACT_ATOMS: atom_id res chain seq x y z
N MET A 1 13.13 30.95 -1.90
CA MET A 1 12.43 30.68 -0.62
C MET A 1 12.87 29.31 -0.17
N ASN A 2 13.49 29.18 1.00
CA ASN A 2 14.06 27.89 1.44
C ASN A 2 12.94 27.07 2.10
N ILE A 3 12.44 26.06 1.42
CA ILE A 3 11.29 25.23 1.83
C ILE A 3 11.63 24.32 3.02
N GLU A 4 12.92 24.05 3.24
CA GLU A 4 13.40 23.18 4.34
C GLU A 4 13.19 23.73 5.75
N ALA A 5 12.75 24.99 5.89
CA ALA A 5 12.57 25.66 7.17
C ALA A 5 11.13 25.60 7.74
N TYR A 6 10.18 25.01 7.00
CA TYR A 6 8.77 25.00 7.39
C TYR A 6 8.33 23.63 7.90
N ASP A 7 7.58 23.62 9.00
CA ASP A 7 6.89 22.41 9.47
C ASP A 7 5.71 22.06 8.55
N VAL A 8 5.25 20.80 8.63
CA VAL A 8 4.20 20.25 7.76
C VAL A 8 2.87 21.04 7.85
N ASP A 9 2.54 21.55 9.04
CA ASP A 9 1.27 22.29 9.20
C ASP A 9 1.36 23.70 8.62
N SER A 10 2.53 24.33 8.71
CA SER A 10 2.81 25.59 8.02
C SER A 10 2.76 25.43 6.50
N LEU A 11 3.32 24.36 5.95
CA LEU A 11 3.23 24.05 4.53
C LEU A 11 1.79 23.80 4.07
N ARG A 12 1.02 23.02 4.83
CA ARG A 12 -0.41 22.79 4.55
C ARG A 12 -1.23 24.09 4.54
N LYS A 13 -0.94 24.98 5.49
CA LYS A 13 -1.59 26.30 5.55
C LYS A 13 -1.24 27.14 4.33
N MET A 14 0.02 27.14 3.93
CA MET A 14 0.51 27.85 2.75
C MET A 14 -0.13 27.34 1.46
N VAL A 15 -0.22 26.01 1.28
CA VAL A 15 -0.92 25.38 0.15
C VAL A 15 -2.37 25.85 0.07
N ARG A 16 -3.12 25.82 1.18
CA ARG A 16 -4.52 26.28 1.20
C ARG A 16 -4.66 27.75 0.82
N ILE A 17 -3.73 28.60 1.23
CA ILE A 17 -3.72 30.02 0.87
C ILE A 17 -3.49 30.16 -0.63
N LEU A 18 -2.49 29.47 -1.18
CA LEU A 18 -2.18 29.51 -2.61
C LEU A 18 -3.32 28.96 -3.48
N GLU A 19 -3.98 27.89 -3.04
CA GLU A 19 -5.17 27.36 -3.72
C GLU A 19 -6.33 28.36 -3.73
N TYR A 20 -6.53 29.07 -2.63
CA TYR A 20 -7.55 30.10 -2.53
C TYR A 20 -7.23 31.30 -3.44
N GLU A 21 -5.98 31.78 -3.40
CA GLU A 21 -5.53 32.90 -4.26
C GLU A 21 -5.62 32.54 -5.75
N ASN A 22 -5.21 31.31 -6.13
CA ASN A 22 -5.32 30.84 -7.50
C ASN A 22 -6.77 30.81 -7.97
N ARG A 23 -7.71 30.40 -7.13
CA ARG A 23 -9.14 30.41 -7.42
C ARG A 23 -9.65 31.81 -7.65
N LEU A 24 -9.28 32.76 -6.77
CA LEU A 24 -9.65 34.18 -6.93
C LEU A 24 -9.08 34.78 -8.21
N LEU A 25 -7.85 34.45 -8.57
CA LEU A 25 -7.22 34.91 -9.82
C LEU A 25 -7.95 34.37 -11.04
N LYS A 26 -8.26 33.10 -11.07
CA LYS A 26 -9.04 32.44 -12.13
C LYS A 26 -10.42 33.07 -12.28
N ASP A 27 -11.11 33.36 -11.19
CA ASP A 27 -12.41 34.05 -11.22
C ASP A 27 -12.30 35.47 -11.77
N LYS A 28 -11.24 36.22 -11.44
CA LYS A 28 -10.99 37.55 -12.00
C LYS A 28 -10.70 37.50 -13.51
N LEU A 29 -9.89 36.53 -13.94
CA LEU A 29 -9.60 36.33 -15.37
C LEU A 29 -10.86 35.96 -16.15
N LYS A 30 -11.71 35.07 -15.62
CA LYS A 30 -13.01 34.72 -16.22
C LYS A 30 -13.91 35.98 -16.35
N LYS A 31 -14.03 36.78 -15.29
CA LYS A 31 -14.82 38.03 -15.31
C LYS A 31 -14.28 39.05 -16.30
N ALA A 32 -12.98 39.09 -16.51
CA ALA A 32 -12.32 39.95 -17.46
C ALA A 32 -12.29 39.39 -18.89
N SER A 33 -12.82 38.19 -19.12
CA SER A 33 -12.76 37.45 -20.40
C SER A 33 -11.32 37.29 -20.93
N ILE A 34 -10.37 37.16 -20.00
CA ILE A 34 -8.98 36.90 -20.34
C ILE A 34 -8.79 35.38 -20.36
N PRO A 35 -8.41 34.80 -21.52
CA PRO A 35 -8.12 33.37 -21.58
C PRO A 35 -6.88 33.05 -20.73
N TYR A 36 -6.92 31.91 -20.03
CA TYR A 36 -5.78 31.36 -19.32
C TYR A 36 -5.74 29.85 -19.56
N ASP A 37 -4.54 29.33 -19.71
CA ASP A 37 -4.34 27.91 -19.82
C ASP A 37 -4.51 27.28 -18.44
N GLU A 38 -5.42 26.33 -18.31
CA GLU A 38 -5.43 25.46 -17.14
C GLU A 38 -4.23 24.53 -17.25
N VAL A 39 -3.12 24.94 -16.66
CA VAL A 39 -1.99 24.07 -16.49
C VAL A 39 -2.41 23.01 -15.47
N ASN A 40 -2.76 21.83 -15.98
CA ASN A 40 -2.78 20.64 -15.16
C ASN A 40 -1.31 20.24 -14.93
N PRO A 41 -0.74 20.39 -13.73
CA PRO A 41 0.65 20.00 -13.49
C PRO A 41 0.87 18.49 -13.68
N PHE A 42 -0.19 17.72 -13.92
CA PHE A 42 -0.19 16.30 -14.24
C PHE A 42 -0.47 16.00 -15.73
N GLU A 43 -0.79 17.01 -16.52
CA GLU A 43 -0.78 17.00 -17.98
C GLU A 43 0.57 17.53 -18.50
N GLU A 44 1.68 16.93 -18.13
CA GLU A 44 2.78 16.88 -19.08
C GLU A 44 2.25 16.14 -20.30
N LYS A 45 2.21 16.86 -21.42
CA LYS A 45 1.84 16.34 -22.71
C LYS A 45 2.50 14.98 -22.90
N ILE A 46 1.70 13.95 -22.82
CA ILE A 46 2.00 12.67 -23.48
C ILE A 46 1.81 12.95 -24.98
N GLU A 47 2.68 13.80 -25.52
CA GLU A 47 2.89 13.87 -26.98
C GLU A 47 3.55 12.55 -27.31
N ASN A 48 2.78 11.65 -27.89
CA ASN A 48 3.08 10.26 -28.29
C ASN A 48 2.71 9.18 -27.25
N ALA A 49 1.56 9.27 -26.61
CA ALA A 49 0.89 8.06 -26.21
C ALA A 49 0.44 7.36 -27.50
N GLU A 50 1.24 6.45 -28.02
CA GLU A 50 0.76 5.44 -28.96
C GLU A 50 -0.45 4.79 -28.30
N GLU A 51 -1.54 4.71 -29.04
CA GLU A 51 -2.80 4.14 -28.59
C GLU A 51 -2.51 2.75 -28.00
N TYR A 52 -2.78 2.57 -26.71
CA TYR A 52 -2.49 1.33 -26.00
C TYR A 52 -3.33 0.21 -26.62
N ASP A 53 -2.69 -0.67 -27.35
CA ASP A 53 -3.29 -1.91 -27.82
C ASP A 53 -3.09 -2.99 -26.74
N PRO A 54 -4.15 -3.39 -26.04
CA PRO A 54 -4.06 -4.40 -24.96
C PRO A 54 -3.61 -5.79 -25.46
N ASP A 55 -3.67 -6.06 -26.77
CA ASP A 55 -3.32 -7.35 -27.38
C ASP A 55 -1.86 -7.42 -27.87
N GLN A 56 -1.13 -6.31 -27.87
CA GLN A 56 0.30 -6.31 -28.17
C GLN A 56 1.11 -6.47 -26.86
N GLY A 57 1.38 -7.70 -26.51
CA GLY A 57 1.91 -8.21 -25.25
C GLY A 57 3.28 -7.73 -24.74
N GLU A 58 3.82 -6.62 -25.19
CA GLU A 58 5.02 -6.00 -24.62
C GLU A 58 4.69 -4.61 -24.07
N ARG A 59 4.45 -4.54 -22.77
CA ARG A 59 4.51 -3.27 -22.08
C ARG A 59 5.95 -2.76 -22.07
N ILE A 60 6.29 -1.87 -22.97
CA ILE A 60 7.42 -0.95 -22.74
C ILE A 60 6.95 0.02 -21.65
N VAL A 61 7.06 -0.42 -20.41
CA VAL A 61 6.90 0.49 -19.29
C VAL A 61 8.18 1.31 -19.24
N ASN A 62 8.15 2.54 -19.75
CA ASN A 62 9.15 3.51 -19.37
C ASN A 62 9.23 3.48 -17.84
N PRO A 63 10.44 3.41 -17.23
CA PRO A 63 10.54 3.37 -15.79
C PRO A 63 9.73 4.55 -15.24
N PRO A 64 8.77 4.30 -14.34
CA PRO A 64 7.89 5.35 -13.87
C PRO A 64 8.74 6.44 -13.20
N PHE A 65 8.51 7.67 -13.58
CA PHE A 65 9.11 8.81 -12.88
C PHE A 65 8.41 8.97 -11.54
N ILE A 66 9.08 8.62 -10.45
CA ILE A 66 8.54 8.72 -9.09
C ILE A 66 9.20 9.88 -8.35
N THR A 67 8.42 10.92 -8.06
CA THR A 67 8.85 12.05 -7.23
C THR A 67 8.74 11.71 -5.74
N GLU A 68 9.43 12.48 -4.90
CA GLU A 68 9.29 12.37 -3.44
C GLU A 68 7.83 12.65 -3.00
N GLU A 69 7.18 13.63 -3.62
CA GLU A 69 5.78 13.96 -3.33
C GLU A 69 4.85 12.79 -3.64
N MET A 70 5.03 12.12 -4.79
CA MET A 70 4.26 10.93 -5.16
C MET A 70 4.49 9.80 -4.15
N ALA A 71 5.73 9.58 -3.73
CA ALA A 71 6.07 8.56 -2.74
C ALA A 71 5.46 8.86 -1.37
N ILE A 72 5.50 10.10 -0.92
CA ILE A 72 4.87 10.56 0.33
C ILE A 72 3.35 10.38 0.25
N ARG A 73 2.73 10.77 -0.86
CA ARG A 73 1.29 10.59 -1.08
C ARG A 73 0.89 9.12 -1.08
N PHE A 74 1.65 8.28 -1.75
CA PHE A 74 1.44 6.83 -1.74
C PHE A 74 1.52 6.29 -0.30
N PHE A 75 2.59 6.60 0.42
CA PHE A 75 2.77 6.13 1.79
C PHE A 75 1.69 6.64 2.74
N SER A 76 1.15 7.83 2.53
CA SER A 76 0.06 8.37 3.34
C SER A 76 -1.22 7.52 3.29
N MET A 77 -1.44 6.78 2.21
CA MET A 77 -2.55 5.82 2.08
C MET A 77 -2.23 4.52 2.83
N PHE A 78 -1.04 3.98 2.66
CA PHE A 78 -0.58 2.72 3.26
C PHE A 78 0.19 2.94 4.56
N TRP A 79 -0.17 3.98 5.31
CA TRP A 79 0.57 4.37 6.49
C TRP A 79 0.49 3.33 7.60
N GLY A 80 1.66 2.86 7.99
CA GLY A 80 1.89 1.94 9.10
C GLY A 80 3.02 2.46 9.99
N ARG A 81 3.74 1.55 10.64
CA ARG A 81 4.91 1.90 11.45
C ARG A 81 6.00 2.52 10.57
N GLU A 82 6.60 3.60 11.07
CA GLU A 82 7.73 4.27 10.43
C GLU A 82 9.06 3.90 11.09
N ASP A 83 9.01 3.44 12.33
CA ASP A 83 10.19 3.08 13.12
C ASP A 83 10.83 1.75 12.68
N VAL A 84 10.07 0.92 11.98
CA VAL A 84 10.53 -0.35 11.42
C VAL A 84 9.77 -0.67 10.13
N TYR A 85 10.45 -1.29 9.17
CA TYR A 85 9.83 -1.85 7.97
C TYR A 85 10.40 -3.24 7.68
N ALA A 86 9.68 -4.02 6.92
CA ALA A 86 10.18 -5.29 6.41
C ALA A 86 10.74 -5.13 5.00
N ARG A 87 11.71 -5.95 4.65
CA ARG A 87 12.25 -6.06 3.31
C ARG A 87 12.11 -7.48 2.81
N ARG A 88 11.73 -7.63 1.55
CA ARG A 88 11.63 -8.92 0.91
C ARG A 88 13.02 -9.55 0.75
N GLY A 89 13.16 -10.79 1.18
CA GLY A 89 14.35 -11.59 0.97
C GLY A 89 14.28 -12.38 -0.35
N LYS A 90 15.41 -12.91 -0.78
CA LYS A 90 15.54 -13.69 -2.04
C LYS A 90 14.56 -14.86 -2.15
N ASN A 91 14.21 -15.47 -1.01
CA ASN A 91 13.29 -16.61 -0.96
C ASN A 91 11.82 -16.20 -0.77
N GLY A 92 11.48 -14.93 -0.97
CA GLY A 92 10.10 -14.43 -0.90
C GLY A 92 9.62 -14.02 0.50
N GLY A 93 10.28 -14.42 1.58
CA GLY A 93 9.92 -14.01 2.94
C GLY A 93 10.24 -12.54 3.22
N TYR A 94 9.49 -11.95 4.15
CA TYR A 94 9.71 -10.57 4.60
C TYR A 94 10.38 -10.56 5.97
N PHE A 95 11.39 -9.71 6.12
CA PHE A 95 12.19 -9.64 7.34
C PHE A 95 12.33 -8.21 7.83
N PRO A 96 12.12 -7.96 9.13
CA PRO A 96 12.32 -6.63 9.70
C PRO A 96 13.76 -6.16 9.52
N GLN A 97 13.94 -4.90 9.23
CA GLN A 97 15.27 -4.34 8.99
C GLN A 97 15.86 -3.78 10.28
N CYS A 98 17.12 -4.11 10.50
CA CYS A 98 17.90 -3.68 11.66
C CYS A 98 19.24 -3.11 11.19
N ASP A 99 19.62 -1.93 11.67
CA ASP A 99 20.87 -1.27 11.29
C ASP A 99 22.11 -2.10 11.69
N ASN A 100 21.99 -2.92 12.73
CA ASN A 100 23.07 -3.79 13.20
C ASN A 100 23.13 -5.15 12.50
N ARG A 101 22.25 -5.42 11.54
CA ARG A 101 22.10 -6.75 10.92
C ARG A 101 23.39 -7.33 10.34
N TRP A 102 24.27 -6.47 9.81
CA TRP A 102 25.50 -6.89 9.15
C TRP A 102 26.74 -6.68 10.00
N ASN A 103 26.56 -6.29 11.26
CA ASN A 103 27.66 -6.15 12.21
C ASN A 103 27.84 -7.48 12.96
N ASP A 104 28.96 -8.17 12.70
CA ASP A 104 29.30 -9.47 13.29
C ASP A 104 29.46 -9.42 14.82
N ARG A 105 29.86 -8.27 15.37
CA ARG A 105 30.00 -8.05 16.82
C ARG A 105 28.67 -7.84 17.51
N LEU A 106 27.73 -7.18 16.84
CA LEU A 106 26.45 -6.80 17.45
C LEU A 106 25.30 -7.77 17.08
N CYS A 107 25.33 -8.34 15.88
CA CYS A 107 24.24 -9.21 15.41
C CYS A 107 24.53 -10.69 15.71
N PRO A 108 23.82 -11.33 16.65
CA PRO A 108 24.04 -12.74 16.97
C PRO A 108 23.80 -13.68 15.77
N LYS A 109 22.88 -13.29 14.86
CA LYS A 109 22.62 -14.09 13.64
C LYS A 109 23.81 -14.17 12.69
N GLN A 110 24.69 -13.17 12.68
CA GLN A 110 25.94 -13.24 11.91
C GLN A 110 26.91 -14.29 12.48
N ARG A 111 26.81 -14.54 13.79
CA ARG A 111 27.56 -15.60 14.47
C ARG A 111 26.82 -16.95 14.47
N LYS A 112 25.72 -17.07 13.66
CA LYS A 112 24.86 -18.26 13.54
C LYS A 112 24.12 -18.65 14.84
N GLU A 113 23.95 -17.70 15.75
CA GLU A 113 23.17 -17.88 16.96
C GLU A 113 21.66 -17.78 16.65
N LYS A 114 20.86 -18.64 17.30
CA LYS A 114 19.40 -18.62 17.16
C LYS A 114 18.82 -17.58 18.13
N VAL A 115 18.54 -16.40 17.64
CA VAL A 115 17.93 -15.29 18.40
C VAL A 115 16.78 -14.67 17.64
N PHE A 116 15.68 -14.40 18.30
CA PHE A 116 14.62 -13.55 17.78
C PHE A 116 15.05 -12.11 17.80
N CYS A 117 14.80 -11.36 16.71
CA CYS A 117 15.28 -9.99 16.59
C CYS A 117 14.59 -9.04 17.56
N ASP A 118 13.38 -9.34 18.00
CA ASP A 118 12.60 -8.60 18.99
C ASP A 118 13.11 -8.80 20.45
N GLU A 119 13.79 -9.90 20.70
CA GLU A 119 14.41 -10.22 22.00
C GLU A 119 15.90 -9.83 22.04
N CYS A 120 16.45 -9.35 20.94
CA CYS A 120 17.87 -9.03 20.82
C CYS A 120 18.20 -7.68 21.41
N GLU A 121 19.04 -7.61 22.42
CA GLU A 121 19.48 -6.37 23.09
C GLU A 121 20.17 -5.37 22.15
N ASN A 122 20.75 -5.86 21.06
CA ASN A 122 21.43 -5.04 20.06
C ASN A 122 20.52 -4.63 18.90
N THR A 123 19.22 -4.88 19.00
CA THR A 123 18.30 -4.52 17.93
C THR A 123 18.18 -3.00 17.83
N LYS A 124 18.44 -2.52 16.61
CA LYS A 124 18.22 -1.14 16.22
C LYS A 124 17.43 -1.12 14.93
N TRP A 125 16.11 -0.97 15.06
CA TRP A 125 15.23 -0.99 13.90
C TRP A 125 15.57 0.12 12.91
N THR A 126 15.57 -0.23 11.64
CA THR A 126 15.80 0.72 10.55
C THR A 126 14.50 1.43 10.21
N ARG A 127 14.50 2.74 10.28
CA ARG A 127 13.32 3.55 9.93
C ARG A 127 13.00 3.48 8.44
N LEU A 128 11.72 3.50 8.14
CA LEU A 128 11.25 3.70 6.77
C LEU A 128 11.41 5.17 6.38
N ASP A 129 12.01 5.41 5.22
CA ASP A 129 12.21 6.75 4.64
C ASP A 129 11.69 6.81 3.20
N VAL A 130 11.55 8.02 2.69
CA VAL A 130 11.03 8.28 1.34
C VAL A 130 11.86 7.60 0.24
N LYS A 131 13.17 7.52 0.41
CA LYS A 131 14.05 6.86 -0.59
C LYS A 131 13.76 5.38 -0.73
N LYS A 132 13.43 4.70 0.38
CA LYS A 132 13.04 3.29 0.37
C LYS A 132 11.68 3.08 -0.29
N ILE A 133 10.76 4.02 -0.09
CA ILE A 133 9.45 4.02 -0.75
C ILE A 133 9.60 4.22 -2.26
N ILE A 134 10.44 5.19 -2.68
CA ILE A 134 10.74 5.41 -4.10
C ILE A 134 11.36 4.15 -4.72
N ALA A 135 12.35 3.52 -4.06
CA ALA A 135 12.96 2.30 -4.55
C ALA A 135 11.95 1.16 -4.70
N HIS A 136 10.99 1.04 -3.77
CA HIS A 136 9.90 0.07 -3.85
C HIS A 136 8.98 0.33 -5.04
N LEU A 137 8.59 1.59 -5.26
CA LEU A 137 7.70 1.97 -6.38
C LEU A 137 8.38 1.82 -7.74
N LEU A 138 9.67 2.02 -7.82
CA LEU A 138 10.44 1.84 -9.05
C LEU A 138 10.66 0.37 -9.41
N GLY A 139 10.85 -0.49 -8.41
CA GLY A 139 10.95 -1.94 -8.62
C GLY A 139 12.10 -2.38 -9.52
N PHE A 140 13.26 -1.73 -9.46
CA PHE A 140 14.37 -1.98 -10.39
C PHE A 140 15.15 -3.26 -10.13
N LYS A 141 15.02 -3.85 -8.94
CA LYS A 141 15.81 -5.03 -8.60
C LYS A 141 15.11 -6.31 -9.01
N GLU A 142 15.72 -7.04 -9.92
CA GLU A 142 15.20 -8.33 -10.39
C GLU A 142 14.98 -9.34 -9.26
N ASP A 143 15.83 -9.31 -8.22
CA ASP A 143 15.67 -10.17 -7.04
C ASP A 143 14.55 -9.71 -6.09
N GLY A 144 13.88 -8.59 -6.40
CA GLY A 144 12.81 -8.00 -5.61
C GLY A 144 13.25 -7.50 -4.22
N SER A 145 14.55 -7.30 -4.00
CA SER A 145 15.06 -6.86 -2.71
C SER A 145 14.80 -5.37 -2.40
N ASP A 146 14.23 -4.62 -3.32
CA ASP A 146 13.66 -3.28 -3.13
C ASP A 146 12.19 -3.30 -2.70
N VAL A 147 11.52 -4.45 -2.79
CA VAL A 147 10.17 -4.60 -2.28
C VAL A 147 10.18 -4.55 -0.76
N ILE A 148 9.38 -3.63 -0.21
CA ILE A 148 9.22 -3.45 1.23
C ILE A 148 7.82 -3.84 1.70
N GLY A 149 7.70 -4.15 2.98
CA GLY A 149 6.43 -4.34 3.68
C GLY A 149 6.34 -3.37 4.85
N VAL A 150 5.16 -2.80 5.04
CA VAL A 150 4.86 -1.98 6.21
C VAL A 150 4.13 -2.82 7.27
N TYR A 151 4.34 -2.48 8.53
CA TYR A 151 3.58 -3.05 9.64
C TYR A 151 2.36 -2.16 9.89
N PRO A 152 1.14 -2.66 9.58
CA PRO A 152 -0.07 -1.84 9.66
C PRO A 152 -0.50 -1.53 11.09
N LEU A 153 -0.13 -2.38 12.05
CA LEU A 153 -0.46 -2.21 13.45
C LEU A 153 0.51 -1.25 14.13
N LEU A 154 -0.01 -0.10 14.54
CA LEU A 154 0.77 0.94 15.21
C LEU A 154 1.04 0.56 16.68
N PRO A 155 2.12 1.09 17.31
CA PRO A 155 2.47 0.75 18.70
C PRO A 155 1.36 1.02 19.72
N ASN A 156 0.45 1.93 19.43
CA ASN A 156 -0.71 2.24 20.28
C ASN A 156 -1.94 1.32 20.03
N GLY A 157 -1.78 0.23 19.29
CA GLY A 157 -2.86 -0.72 19.00
C GLY A 157 -3.88 -0.23 17.99
N THR A 158 -3.54 0.78 17.17
CA THR A 158 -4.43 1.29 16.11
C THR A 158 -3.91 0.94 14.72
N CYS A 159 -4.77 1.04 13.69
CA CYS A 159 -4.41 0.89 12.29
C CYS A 159 -5.16 1.91 11.42
N ARG A 160 -4.62 2.19 10.23
CA ARG A 160 -5.23 3.11 9.25
C ARG A 160 -5.91 2.40 8.09
N PHE A 161 -5.70 1.12 7.96
CA PHE A 161 -6.34 0.28 6.97
C PHE A 161 -6.44 -1.15 7.47
N ILE A 162 -7.32 -1.92 6.84
CA ILE A 162 -7.28 -3.38 6.85
C ILE A 162 -7.11 -3.86 5.41
N VAL A 163 -6.48 -5.01 5.27
CA VAL A 163 -6.37 -5.68 3.97
C VAL A 163 -6.68 -7.16 4.13
N PHE A 164 -7.51 -7.66 3.23
CA PHE A 164 -7.85 -9.08 3.14
C PHE A 164 -7.01 -9.69 2.04
N ASP A 165 -6.34 -10.77 2.36
CA ASP A 165 -5.48 -11.53 1.46
C ASP A 165 -6.26 -12.76 0.98
N PHE A 166 -6.45 -12.84 -0.33
CA PHE A 166 -7.06 -13.98 -1.01
C PHE A 166 -5.98 -14.62 -1.89
N ASP A 167 -5.69 -15.88 -1.66
CA ASP A 167 -4.67 -16.60 -2.43
C ASP A 167 -5.14 -18.01 -2.81
N ASN A 168 -4.89 -18.39 -4.06
CA ASN A 168 -5.14 -19.74 -4.53
C ASN A 168 -3.85 -20.57 -4.35
N HIS A 169 -3.83 -21.38 -3.32
CA HIS A 169 -2.72 -22.29 -2.98
C HIS A 169 -2.80 -23.65 -3.69
N GLU A 170 -3.77 -23.86 -4.59
CA GLU A 170 -3.90 -25.13 -5.29
C GLU A 170 -2.65 -25.44 -6.12
N LYS A 171 -2.19 -26.67 -6.02
CA LYS A 171 -1.02 -27.13 -6.79
C LYS A 171 -1.36 -27.13 -8.28
N GLY A 172 -0.55 -26.41 -9.06
CA GLY A 172 -0.78 -26.30 -10.49
C GLY A 172 -1.72 -25.15 -10.91
N ALA A 173 -2.23 -24.38 -9.95
CA ALA A 173 -2.96 -23.17 -10.30
C ALA A 173 -2.07 -22.23 -11.11
N GLU A 174 -2.53 -21.85 -12.31
CA GLU A 174 -1.86 -20.87 -13.15
C GLU A 174 -2.33 -19.45 -12.80
N ALA A 175 -1.52 -18.45 -13.16
CA ALA A 175 -1.95 -17.08 -13.08
C ALA A 175 -3.15 -16.89 -14.01
N THR A 176 -4.24 -16.36 -13.46
CA THR A 176 -5.50 -16.26 -14.21
C THR A 176 -5.69 -14.84 -14.73
N ASP A 177 -6.29 -14.74 -15.88
CA ASP A 177 -6.66 -13.44 -16.41
C ASP A 177 -7.84 -12.86 -15.60
N PHE A 178 -7.84 -11.56 -15.31
CA PHE A 178 -8.96 -10.91 -14.62
C PHE A 178 -10.27 -10.99 -15.39
N ALA A 179 -10.18 -11.18 -16.72
CA ALA A 179 -11.34 -11.37 -17.57
C ALA A 179 -11.98 -12.76 -17.40
N ASN A 180 -11.24 -13.75 -16.87
CA ASN A 180 -11.77 -15.08 -16.65
C ASN A 180 -12.50 -15.17 -15.30
N THR A 181 -13.80 -14.86 -15.33
CA THR A 181 -14.69 -14.85 -14.15
C THR A 181 -15.03 -16.23 -13.62
N ASP A 182 -14.60 -17.32 -14.26
CA ASP A 182 -14.89 -18.69 -13.83
C ASP A 182 -14.02 -19.16 -12.67
N ASN A 183 -12.98 -18.40 -12.34
CA ASN A 183 -12.15 -18.67 -11.18
C ASN A 183 -12.88 -18.35 -9.89
N GLU A 184 -13.03 -19.33 -9.04
CA GLU A 184 -13.82 -19.23 -7.81
C GLU A 184 -13.29 -18.18 -6.83
N TRP A 185 -11.97 -17.94 -6.77
CA TRP A 185 -11.41 -16.89 -5.93
C TRP A 185 -11.85 -15.47 -6.36
N HIS A 186 -12.06 -15.23 -7.66
CA HIS A 186 -12.63 -13.97 -8.16
C HIS A 186 -14.05 -13.75 -7.63
N LYS A 187 -14.87 -14.81 -7.55
CA LYS A 187 -16.24 -14.74 -7.03
C LYS A 187 -16.25 -14.35 -5.56
N GLU A 188 -15.30 -14.88 -4.78
CA GLU A 188 -15.18 -14.54 -3.36
C GLU A 188 -14.73 -13.09 -3.15
N VAL A 189 -13.70 -12.64 -3.90
CA VAL A 189 -13.25 -11.24 -3.88
C VAL A 189 -14.38 -10.29 -4.29
N ASP A 190 -15.14 -10.64 -5.33
CA ASP A 190 -16.27 -9.85 -5.80
C ASP A 190 -17.41 -9.81 -4.78
N ALA A 191 -17.66 -10.91 -4.08
CA ALA A 191 -18.67 -10.96 -3.02
C ALA A 191 -18.30 -10.02 -1.87
N LEU A 192 -17.04 -10.04 -1.43
CA LEU A 192 -16.55 -9.11 -0.41
C LEU A 192 -16.62 -7.65 -0.91
N ARG A 193 -16.20 -7.38 -2.14
CA ARG A 193 -16.26 -6.05 -2.75
C ARG A 193 -17.69 -5.53 -2.78
N LYS A 194 -18.64 -6.31 -3.28
CA LYS A 194 -20.07 -5.97 -3.31
C LYS A 194 -20.63 -5.73 -1.93
N MET A 195 -20.23 -6.53 -0.93
CA MET A 195 -20.65 -6.34 0.45
C MET A 195 -20.14 -4.99 1.00
N CYS A 196 -18.92 -4.60 0.70
CA CYS A 196 -18.38 -3.27 1.02
C CYS A 196 -19.22 -2.16 0.37
N GLU A 197 -19.47 -2.27 -0.94
CA GLU A 197 -20.20 -1.27 -1.73
C GLU A 197 -21.66 -1.08 -1.21
N LEU A 198 -22.35 -2.17 -0.87
CA LEU A 198 -23.69 -2.14 -0.27
C LEU A 198 -23.73 -1.40 1.08
N ASN A 199 -22.60 -1.35 1.78
CA ASN A 199 -22.45 -0.60 3.03
C ASN A 199 -21.78 0.78 2.84
N GLY A 200 -21.72 1.30 1.60
CA GLY A 200 -21.17 2.62 1.29
C GLY A 200 -19.64 2.71 1.39
N ILE A 201 -18.95 1.57 1.40
CA ILE A 201 -17.49 1.47 1.47
C ILE A 201 -16.97 1.23 0.06
N ARG A 202 -15.94 1.98 -0.32
CA ARG A 202 -15.20 1.77 -1.59
C ARG A 202 -13.89 1.05 -1.30
N PRO A 203 -13.83 -0.27 -1.44
CA PRO A 203 -12.58 -0.99 -1.28
C PRO A 203 -11.69 -0.78 -2.51
N LEU A 204 -10.38 -0.82 -2.32
CA LEU A 204 -9.42 -0.96 -3.41
C LEU A 204 -9.12 -2.45 -3.57
N VAL A 205 -9.26 -2.98 -4.78
CA VAL A 205 -8.90 -4.36 -5.10
C VAL A 205 -7.62 -4.36 -5.92
N GLU A 206 -6.61 -5.06 -5.43
CA GLU A 206 -5.33 -5.23 -6.08
C GLU A 206 -5.13 -6.71 -6.42
N ARG A 207 -4.70 -7.00 -7.64
CA ARG A 207 -4.29 -8.35 -8.01
C ARG A 207 -2.96 -8.69 -7.33
N SER A 208 -2.86 -9.87 -6.73
CA SER A 208 -1.61 -10.32 -6.14
C SER A 208 -0.51 -10.47 -7.20
N ARG A 209 0.74 -10.33 -6.79
CA ARG A 209 1.89 -10.43 -7.69
C ARG A 209 1.97 -11.77 -8.42
N SER A 210 1.53 -12.86 -7.78
CA SER A 210 1.48 -14.20 -8.40
C SER A 210 0.42 -14.30 -9.50
N GLY A 211 -0.55 -13.37 -9.54
CA GLY A 211 -1.71 -13.42 -10.40
C GLY A 211 -2.76 -14.46 -9.98
N LYS A 212 -2.57 -15.12 -8.83
CA LYS A 212 -3.41 -16.24 -8.33
C LYS A 212 -4.32 -15.83 -7.18
N GLY A 213 -4.41 -14.56 -6.89
CA GLY A 213 -5.21 -14.04 -5.80
C GLY A 213 -5.31 -12.51 -5.86
N ALA A 214 -5.84 -11.92 -4.81
CA ALA A 214 -6.03 -10.49 -4.69
C ALA A 214 -5.91 -10.01 -3.24
N HIS A 215 -5.63 -8.71 -3.11
CA HIS A 215 -5.72 -7.99 -1.86
C HIS A 215 -6.92 -7.05 -1.93
N VAL A 216 -7.77 -7.07 -0.93
CA VAL A 216 -8.91 -6.13 -0.81
C VAL A 216 -8.62 -5.18 0.34
N TRP A 217 -8.43 -3.91 0.03
CA TRP A 217 -8.01 -2.86 0.96
C TRP A 217 -9.19 -2.00 1.39
N ILE A 218 -9.30 -1.72 2.67
CA ILE A 218 -10.22 -0.73 3.24
C ILE A 218 -9.41 0.27 4.05
N PHE A 219 -9.45 1.54 3.65
CA PHE A 219 -8.71 2.63 4.29
C PHE A 219 -9.62 3.41 5.22
N PHE A 220 -9.12 3.74 6.40
CA PHE A 220 -9.82 4.56 7.38
C PHE A 220 -9.34 6.02 7.30
N LYS A 221 -10.26 6.94 7.38
CA LYS A 221 -9.96 8.38 7.37
C LYS A 221 -9.00 8.81 8.49
N LYS A 222 -9.04 8.09 9.63
CA LYS A 222 -8.14 8.24 10.77
C LYS A 222 -7.81 6.87 11.34
N ALA A 223 -6.74 6.78 12.13
CA ALA A 223 -6.41 5.54 12.83
C ALA A 223 -7.54 5.15 13.80
N ILE A 224 -7.90 3.88 13.80
CA ILE A 224 -8.90 3.29 14.71
C ILE A 224 -8.30 2.08 15.42
N PRO A 225 -8.85 1.65 16.57
CA PRO A 225 -8.37 0.45 17.27
C PRO A 225 -8.38 -0.77 16.33
N ALA A 226 -7.28 -1.51 16.30
CA ALA A 226 -7.13 -2.68 15.42
C ALA A 226 -8.19 -3.74 15.71
N ALA A 227 -8.53 -3.98 16.98
CA ALA A 227 -9.62 -4.87 17.35
C ALA A 227 -10.96 -4.49 16.69
N THR A 228 -11.29 -3.18 16.68
CA THR A 228 -12.51 -2.69 16.03
C THR A 228 -12.45 -2.91 14.52
N ALA A 229 -11.31 -2.59 13.90
CA ALA A 229 -11.11 -2.77 12.47
C ALA A 229 -11.21 -4.24 12.06
N ARG A 230 -10.61 -5.14 12.83
CA ARG A 230 -10.65 -6.59 12.59
C ARG A 230 -12.04 -7.18 12.76
N ASN A 231 -12.75 -6.83 13.85
CA ASN A 231 -14.13 -7.26 14.07
C ASN A 231 -15.05 -6.81 12.92
N PHE A 232 -14.85 -5.58 12.46
CA PHE A 232 -15.56 -5.08 11.28
C PHE A 232 -15.20 -5.89 10.02
N GLY A 233 -13.93 -6.21 9.80
CA GLY A 233 -13.47 -7.04 8.70
C GLY A 233 -14.07 -8.45 8.73
N PHE A 234 -14.10 -9.10 9.88
CA PHE A 234 -14.71 -10.42 10.03
C PHE A 234 -16.21 -10.38 9.75
N LEU A 235 -16.92 -9.32 10.15
CA LEU A 235 -18.33 -9.15 9.84
C LEU A 235 -18.57 -9.03 8.31
N LEU A 236 -17.70 -8.32 7.60
CA LEU A 236 -17.78 -8.23 6.14
C LEU A 236 -17.51 -9.57 5.46
N LEU A 237 -16.54 -10.35 5.95
CA LEU A 237 -16.25 -11.69 5.44
C LEU A 237 -17.43 -12.64 5.64
N ASP A 238 -18.03 -12.66 6.82
CA ASP A 238 -19.20 -13.50 7.15
C ASP A 238 -20.40 -13.16 6.25
N LYS A 239 -20.73 -11.89 6.14
CA LYS A 239 -21.83 -11.44 5.27
C LYS A 239 -21.53 -11.65 3.79
N GLY A 240 -20.29 -11.44 3.37
CA GLY A 240 -19.86 -11.64 1.99
C GLY A 240 -19.95 -13.11 1.57
N SER A 241 -19.43 -14.03 2.37
CA SER A 241 -19.52 -15.46 2.09
C SER A 241 -20.96 -15.96 2.07
N THR A 242 -21.79 -15.52 3.03
CA THR A 242 -23.22 -15.85 3.08
C THR A 242 -23.95 -15.37 1.83
N SER A 243 -23.57 -14.21 1.26
CA SER A 243 -24.22 -13.63 0.07
C SER A 243 -24.08 -14.50 -1.19
N ILE A 244 -23.10 -15.40 -1.21
CA ILE A 244 -22.87 -16.37 -2.29
C ILE A 244 -23.07 -17.83 -1.83
N ASN A 245 -23.82 -18.03 -0.77
CA ASN A 245 -24.17 -19.33 -0.20
C ASN A 245 -22.95 -20.16 0.28
N LEU A 246 -21.87 -19.51 0.68
CA LEU A 246 -20.74 -20.16 1.32
C LEU A 246 -20.80 -19.97 2.85
N LYS A 247 -20.39 -20.99 3.59
CA LYS A 247 -20.20 -20.90 5.04
C LYS A 247 -19.06 -19.97 5.41
N SER A 248 -18.00 -19.98 4.61
CA SER A 248 -16.83 -19.11 4.71
C SER A 248 -16.14 -19.05 3.36
N PHE A 249 -15.32 -18.03 3.12
CA PHE A 249 -14.51 -17.96 1.92
C PHE A 249 -13.40 -19.02 1.94
N HIS A 250 -13.22 -19.72 0.84
CA HIS A 250 -12.23 -20.78 0.68
C HIS A 250 -10.82 -20.22 0.40
N TYR A 251 -10.75 -19.16 -0.42
CA TYR A 251 -9.50 -18.53 -0.86
C TYR A 251 -9.05 -17.40 0.06
N TYR A 252 -9.83 -17.03 1.06
CA TYR A 252 -9.39 -16.08 2.08
C TYR A 252 -8.31 -16.71 2.97
N ASP A 253 -7.09 -16.16 2.93
CA ASP A 253 -5.97 -16.62 3.76
C ASP A 253 -5.93 -15.88 5.10
N ARG A 254 -5.87 -14.56 5.05
CA ARG A 254 -5.74 -13.73 6.27
C ARG A 254 -6.16 -12.29 6.08
N MET A 255 -6.23 -11.59 7.20
CA MET A 255 -6.44 -10.13 7.25
C MET A 255 -5.30 -9.47 8.02
N TYR A 256 -4.84 -8.34 7.52
CA TYR A 256 -3.89 -7.50 8.24
C TYR A 256 -4.55 -6.18 8.69
N PRO A 257 -4.21 -5.68 9.91
CA PRO A 257 -3.35 -6.31 10.90
C PRO A 257 -3.93 -7.65 11.35
N SER A 258 -3.04 -8.64 11.61
CA SER A 258 -3.47 -10.00 12.01
C SER A 258 -3.73 -10.13 13.51
N GLN A 259 -3.43 -9.10 14.29
CA GLN A 259 -3.55 -9.08 15.75
C GLN A 259 -4.10 -7.74 16.24
N ASP A 260 -4.60 -7.72 17.48
CA ASP A 260 -5.26 -6.55 18.07
C ASP A 260 -4.29 -5.65 18.81
N VAL A 261 -3.19 -6.21 19.28
CA VAL A 261 -2.18 -5.53 20.09
C VAL A 261 -0.83 -5.66 19.40
N ALA A 262 -0.09 -4.58 19.33
CA ALA A 262 1.25 -4.60 18.77
C ALA A 262 2.18 -5.44 19.65
N SER A 263 2.83 -6.43 19.03
CA SER A 263 4.06 -7.01 19.58
C SER A 263 5.23 -6.05 19.33
N SER A 264 6.42 -6.41 19.81
CA SER A 264 7.62 -5.57 19.57
C SER A 264 7.90 -5.29 18.10
N ILE A 265 7.45 -6.15 17.19
CA ILE A 265 7.63 -5.98 15.73
C ILE A 265 6.30 -5.81 14.97
N GLY A 266 5.16 -6.17 15.51
CA GLY A 266 3.85 -6.10 14.84
C GLY A 266 3.21 -7.43 14.61
#